data_dbde194c16bf7e47518ef3394b07d456
#
_entry.id   dbde194c16bf7e47518ef3394b07d456
#
_cell.length_a   1.000
_cell.length_b   1.000
_cell.length_c   1.000
_cell.angle_alpha   90.00
_cell.angle_beta   90.00
_cell.angle_gamma   90.00
#
_symmetry.space_group_name_H-M   'P 1'
#
loop_
_entity.id
_entity.type
_entity.pdbx_description
1 polymer ?
#
loop_
_entity_poly.entity_id
_entity_poly.type
_entity_poly.pdbx_seq_one_letter_code
_entity_poly.pdbx_strand_id
1 'polypeptide(L)'
;PYGYRKNPENKKEWIVDEEAAEVVREIFRLCVSGYGPTQIANMLTEREILCPTYYALERGEKPRTVLPPHKYAWNGPVVAMILDRVDYLGHTVNFKTHNKSYKCHKKIKHTPDQWKVFEDTHEAIIDKETFEIVQKIRAGKRRPTRMGEMPMFSGLLYCADCGSKLTFHRKADEPAEKHHYICGNYRSNTSNCTMHYIRNVVVERIVLENLKEVIRYVSN
;
A
#
# COMPACT_ATOMS: atom_id res chain seq x y z
N PRO A 1 16.35 -7.35 2.54
CA PRO A 1 15.17 -6.53 2.86
C PRO A 1 15.01 -6.42 4.38
N TYR A 2 14.32 -5.39 4.87
CA TYR A 2 13.87 -5.31 6.26
C TYR A 2 12.91 -6.48 6.53
N GLY A 3 12.99 -7.14 7.67
CA GLY A 3 12.27 -8.39 7.96
C GLY A 3 13.05 -9.67 7.66
N TYR A 4 14.19 -9.56 6.99
CA TYR A 4 15.08 -10.68 6.71
C TYR A 4 16.52 -10.39 7.12
N ARG A 5 17.23 -11.43 7.49
CA ARG A 5 18.68 -11.41 7.73
C ARG A 5 19.36 -12.50 6.90
N LYS A 6 20.66 -12.34 6.65
CA LYS A 6 21.45 -13.41 6.02
C LYS A 6 21.66 -14.55 7.01
N ASN A 7 21.52 -15.78 6.52
CA ASN A 7 21.90 -16.94 7.30
C ASN A 7 23.40 -16.89 7.64
N PRO A 8 23.80 -16.98 8.92
CA PRO A 8 25.21 -16.98 9.32
C PRO A 8 26.01 -18.14 8.70
N GLU A 9 25.39 -19.31 8.54
CA GLU A 9 26.00 -20.53 7.98
C GLU A 9 26.03 -20.50 6.45
N ASN A 10 25.00 -19.96 5.81
CA ASN A 10 24.91 -19.85 4.37
C ASN A 10 24.49 -18.44 3.94
N LYS A 11 25.47 -17.58 3.63
CA LYS A 11 25.23 -16.17 3.24
C LYS A 11 24.37 -15.98 1.99
N LYS A 12 24.05 -17.04 1.25
CA LYS A 12 23.15 -17.00 0.08
C LYS A 12 21.68 -17.13 0.47
N GLU A 13 21.41 -17.63 1.66
CA GLU A 13 20.04 -17.80 2.18
C GLU A 13 19.62 -16.63 3.06
N TRP A 14 18.35 -16.31 2.99
CA TRP A 14 17.72 -15.35 3.88
C TRP A 14 16.86 -16.10 4.88
N ILE A 15 16.96 -15.70 6.13
CA ILE A 15 16.12 -16.21 7.22
C ILE A 15 15.27 -15.07 7.75
N VAL A 16 14.07 -15.39 8.18
CA VAL A 16 13.14 -14.41 8.76
C VAL A 16 13.74 -13.85 10.06
N ASP A 17 13.65 -12.56 10.21
CA ASP A 17 13.95 -11.81 11.42
C ASP A 17 12.62 -11.43 12.07
N GLU A 18 12.17 -12.24 13.03
CA GLU A 18 10.80 -12.17 13.55
C GLU A 18 10.43 -10.80 14.09
N GLU A 19 11.32 -10.10 14.77
CA GLU A 19 11.07 -8.77 15.29
C GLU A 19 10.76 -7.77 14.17
N ALA A 20 11.60 -7.75 13.13
CA ALA A 20 11.39 -6.89 11.96
C ALA A 20 10.25 -7.41 11.06
N ALA A 21 10.05 -8.72 11.00
CA ALA A 21 8.96 -9.33 10.22
C ALA A 21 7.58 -8.97 10.76
N GLU A 22 7.42 -8.90 12.09
CA GLU A 22 6.16 -8.49 12.70
C GLU A 22 5.80 -7.03 12.32
N VAL A 23 6.78 -6.15 12.25
CA VAL A 23 6.55 -4.78 11.76
C VAL A 23 6.14 -4.78 10.28
N VAL A 24 6.71 -5.65 9.45
CA VAL A 24 6.29 -5.81 8.05
C VAL A 24 4.84 -6.29 7.97
N ARG A 25 4.46 -7.32 8.74
CA ARG A 25 3.08 -7.83 8.80
C ARG A 25 2.11 -6.72 9.24
N GLU A 26 2.48 -5.92 10.24
CA GLU A 26 1.68 -4.79 10.70
C GLU A 26 1.49 -3.73 9.62
N ILE A 27 2.53 -3.40 8.84
CA ILE A 27 2.44 -2.46 7.71
C ILE A 27 1.43 -2.96 6.67
N PHE A 28 1.44 -4.26 6.35
CA PHE A 28 0.47 -4.85 5.42
C PHE A 28 -0.94 -4.84 5.99
N ARG A 29 -1.14 -5.20 7.28
CA ARG A 29 -2.44 -5.13 7.97
C ARG A 29 -3.02 -3.72 7.94
N LEU A 30 -2.23 -2.70 8.27
CA LEU A 30 -2.66 -1.30 8.23
C LEU A 30 -3.03 -0.86 6.81
N CYS A 31 -2.30 -1.32 5.79
CA CYS A 31 -2.63 -1.02 4.40
C CYS A 31 -3.97 -1.66 3.99
N VAL A 32 -4.23 -2.91 4.36
CA VAL A 32 -5.52 -3.59 4.15
C VAL A 32 -6.65 -2.84 4.86
N SER A 33 -6.39 -2.32 6.06
CA SER A 33 -7.34 -1.47 6.81
C SER A 33 -7.59 -0.09 6.16
N GLY A 34 -6.91 0.22 5.04
CA GLY A 34 -7.14 1.42 4.23
C GLY A 34 -6.20 2.59 4.50
N TYR A 35 -5.22 2.45 5.39
CA TYR A 35 -4.24 3.50 5.64
C TYR A 35 -3.24 3.64 4.50
N GLY A 36 -2.93 4.89 4.13
CA GLY A 36 -1.91 5.19 3.12
C GLY A 36 -0.49 5.11 3.70
N PRO A 37 0.56 4.96 2.84
CA PRO A 37 1.94 4.80 3.30
C PRO A 37 2.43 5.91 4.25
N THR A 38 2.03 7.16 4.06
CA THR A 38 2.40 8.27 4.95
C THR A 38 1.71 8.17 6.31
N GLN A 39 0.43 7.77 6.34
CA GLN A 39 -0.30 7.57 7.58
C GLN A 39 0.31 6.42 8.38
N ILE A 40 0.62 5.30 7.71
CA ILE A 40 1.30 4.15 8.34
C ILE A 40 2.66 4.59 8.92
N ALA A 41 3.45 5.37 8.16
CA ALA A 41 4.73 5.88 8.63
C ALA A 41 4.58 6.73 9.91
N ASN A 42 3.59 7.63 9.95
CA ASN A 42 3.31 8.43 11.13
C ASN A 42 2.93 7.56 12.34
N MET A 43 2.05 6.57 12.14
CA MET A 43 1.65 5.64 13.21
C MET A 43 2.84 4.84 13.77
N LEU A 44 3.75 4.37 12.91
CA LEU A 44 4.97 3.67 13.34
C LEU A 44 5.91 4.60 14.11
N THR A 45 6.01 5.86 13.68
CA THR A 45 6.81 6.89 14.37
C THR A 45 6.23 7.21 15.74
N GLU A 46 4.90 7.40 15.85
CA GLU A 46 4.19 7.67 17.11
C GLU A 46 4.30 6.50 18.11
N ARG A 47 4.35 5.27 17.60
CA ARG A 47 4.56 4.06 18.41
C ARG A 47 6.02 3.81 18.78
N GLU A 48 6.93 4.70 18.41
CA GLU A 48 8.37 4.59 18.67
C GLU A 48 8.99 3.28 18.13
N ILE A 49 8.52 2.80 16.96
CA ILE A 49 9.08 1.64 16.31
C ILE A 49 10.34 2.06 15.55
N LEU A 50 11.46 1.34 15.76
CA LEU A 50 12.72 1.62 15.07
C LEU A 50 12.55 1.57 13.56
N CYS A 51 13.00 2.62 12.87
CA CYS A 51 13.01 2.60 11.42
C CYS A 51 14.09 1.63 10.89
N PRO A 52 13.96 1.09 9.67
CA PRO A 52 14.85 0.05 9.16
C PRO A 52 16.34 0.38 9.22
N THR A 53 16.71 1.66 9.05
CA THR A 53 18.11 2.10 9.11
C THR A 53 18.69 2.00 10.52
N TYR A 54 17.95 2.45 11.51
CA TYR A 54 18.39 2.37 12.90
C TYR A 54 18.30 0.96 13.47
N TYR A 55 17.32 0.17 13.05
CA TYR A 55 17.25 -1.24 13.37
C TYR A 55 18.49 -2.00 12.89
N ALA A 56 18.95 -1.73 11.65
CA ALA A 56 20.19 -2.30 11.13
C ALA A 56 21.43 -1.82 11.90
N LEU A 57 21.47 -0.54 12.32
CA LEU A 57 22.58 0.01 13.12
C LEU A 57 22.70 -0.64 14.49
N GLU A 58 21.60 -0.84 15.21
CA GLU A 58 21.60 -1.50 16.53
C GLU A 58 22.13 -2.94 16.46
N ARG A 59 22.04 -3.54 15.27
CA ARG A 59 22.62 -4.86 14.97
C ARG A 59 24.06 -4.82 14.47
N GLY A 60 24.70 -3.66 14.48
CA GLY A 60 26.09 -3.48 14.04
C GLY A 60 26.26 -3.46 12.51
N GLU A 61 25.18 -3.34 11.73
CA GLU A 61 25.26 -3.21 10.28
C GLU A 61 25.60 -1.75 9.90
N LYS A 62 26.45 -1.58 8.88
CA LYS A 62 26.76 -0.25 8.38
C LYS A 62 25.58 0.35 7.62
N PRO A 63 25.18 1.58 7.90
CA PRO A 63 24.09 2.24 7.18
C PRO A 63 24.46 2.41 5.69
N ARG A 64 23.52 2.09 4.82
CA ARG A 64 23.68 2.23 3.36
C ARG A 64 23.19 3.57 2.82
N THR A 65 22.55 4.36 3.66
CA THR A 65 21.91 5.64 3.32
C THR A 65 22.25 6.68 4.39
N VAL A 66 21.96 7.94 4.08
CA VAL A 66 22.00 9.00 5.08
C VAL A 66 21.08 8.66 6.25
N LEU A 67 21.57 8.89 7.46
CA LEU A 67 20.80 8.60 8.66
C LEU A 67 19.55 9.47 8.73
N PRO A 68 18.40 8.88 9.06
CA PRO A 68 17.20 9.64 9.36
C PRO A 68 17.40 10.56 10.57
N PRO A 69 16.60 11.64 10.73
CA PRO A 69 16.78 12.63 11.80
C PRO A 69 16.71 12.07 13.21
N HIS A 70 15.96 10.99 13.42
CA HIS A 70 15.88 10.27 14.68
C HIS A 70 15.54 8.78 14.45
N LYS A 71 15.73 7.96 15.46
CA LYS A 71 15.65 6.49 15.35
C LYS A 71 14.27 5.94 14.96
N TYR A 72 13.22 6.68 15.19
CA TYR A 72 11.83 6.31 14.84
C TYR A 72 11.32 7.03 13.60
N ALA A 73 12.18 7.69 12.83
CA ALA A 73 11.78 8.48 11.67
C ALA A 73 11.39 7.59 10.48
N TRP A 74 10.19 7.07 10.52
CA TRP A 74 9.58 6.43 9.36
C TRP A 74 9.14 7.48 8.34
N ASN A 75 9.11 7.11 7.07
CA ASN A 75 8.58 7.96 6.01
C ASN A 75 7.75 7.16 4.99
N GLY A 76 6.81 7.84 4.33
CA GLY A 76 5.91 7.22 3.37
C GLY A 76 6.62 6.46 2.24
N PRO A 77 7.69 7.00 1.62
CA PRO A 77 8.47 6.27 0.60
C PRO A 77 9.04 4.93 1.07
N VAL A 78 9.55 4.84 2.30
CA VAL A 78 10.06 3.57 2.87
C VAL A 78 8.93 2.56 3.05
N VAL A 79 7.79 2.99 3.61
CA VAL A 79 6.60 2.13 3.74
C VAL A 79 6.09 1.69 2.37
N ALA A 80 6.01 2.61 1.40
CA ALA A 80 5.62 2.28 0.03
C ALA A 80 6.53 1.23 -0.60
N MET A 81 7.85 1.38 -0.41
CA MET A 81 8.84 0.41 -0.90
C MET A 81 8.68 -0.96 -0.24
N ILE A 82 8.33 -1.03 1.05
CA ILE A 82 8.03 -2.29 1.74
C ILE A 82 6.80 -2.94 1.11
N LEU A 83 5.71 -2.22 0.94
CA LEU A 83 4.46 -2.73 0.37
C LEU A 83 4.59 -3.20 -1.10
N ASP A 84 5.58 -2.71 -1.85
CA ASP A 84 5.82 -3.08 -3.26
C ASP A 84 6.79 -4.26 -3.43
N ARG A 85 7.38 -4.77 -2.34
CA ARG A 85 8.42 -5.81 -2.45
C ARG A 85 7.84 -7.20 -2.56
N VAL A 86 8.03 -7.81 -3.72
CA VAL A 86 7.71 -9.23 -4.00
C VAL A 86 8.58 -10.18 -3.17
N ASP A 87 9.73 -9.70 -2.66
CA ASP A 87 10.63 -10.48 -1.79
C ASP A 87 9.90 -11.02 -0.54
N TYR A 88 8.84 -10.35 -0.06
CA TYR A 88 8.06 -10.81 1.11
C TYR A 88 7.17 -12.03 0.84
N LEU A 89 7.00 -12.42 -0.42
CA LEU A 89 6.36 -13.68 -0.83
C LEU A 89 7.31 -14.88 -0.83
N GLY A 90 8.55 -14.72 -0.36
CA GLY A 90 9.56 -15.77 -0.44
C GLY A 90 10.33 -15.81 -1.75
N HIS A 91 10.15 -14.83 -2.62
CA HIS A 91 10.75 -14.80 -3.95
C HIS A 91 11.96 -13.87 -4.02
N THR A 92 12.99 -14.24 -4.74
CA THR A 92 14.12 -13.35 -5.05
C THR A 92 13.97 -12.76 -6.45
N VAL A 93 13.96 -11.42 -6.54
CA VAL A 93 13.79 -10.72 -7.82
C VAL A 93 15.06 -9.99 -8.21
N ASN A 94 15.64 -10.43 -9.34
CA ASN A 94 16.83 -9.85 -9.90
C ASN A 94 16.53 -9.02 -11.17
N PHE A 95 17.53 -8.27 -11.65
CA PHE A 95 17.47 -7.45 -12.86
C PHE A 95 16.39 -6.35 -12.83
N LYS A 96 16.02 -5.84 -11.64
CA LYS A 96 15.14 -4.67 -11.50
C LYS A 96 15.74 -3.40 -12.11
N THR A 97 17.07 -3.31 -12.15
CA THR A 97 17.81 -2.17 -12.71
C THR A 97 19.13 -2.61 -13.32
N HIS A 98 19.63 -1.84 -14.29
CA HIS A 98 20.99 -1.96 -14.79
C HIS A 98 21.65 -0.59 -14.91
N ASN A 99 22.97 -0.54 -14.96
CA ASN A 99 23.70 0.68 -15.27
C ASN A 99 23.72 0.92 -16.78
N LYS A 100 23.58 2.16 -17.22
CA LYS A 100 23.60 2.51 -18.64
C LYS A 100 24.87 1.99 -19.35
N SER A 101 26.02 2.08 -18.68
CA SER A 101 27.29 1.53 -19.15
C SER A 101 28.27 1.40 -17.97
N TYR A 102 29.43 0.78 -18.18
CA TYR A 102 30.51 0.70 -17.20
C TYR A 102 30.98 2.08 -16.72
N LYS A 103 31.02 3.07 -17.62
CA LYS A 103 31.44 4.45 -17.28
C LYS A 103 30.30 5.33 -16.79
N CYS A 104 29.05 4.96 -17.05
CA CYS A 104 27.87 5.74 -16.65
C CYS A 104 27.01 4.95 -15.65
N HIS A 105 27.16 5.28 -14.37
CA HIS A 105 26.44 4.63 -13.27
C HIS A 105 24.96 5.04 -13.14
N LYS A 106 24.41 5.77 -14.12
CA LYS A 106 22.99 6.09 -14.16
C LYS A 106 22.17 4.79 -14.25
N LYS A 107 21.42 4.50 -13.19
CA LYS A 107 20.54 3.32 -13.12
C LYS A 107 19.32 3.52 -14.02
N ILE A 108 19.10 2.56 -14.89
CA ILE A 108 17.88 2.43 -15.70
C ILE A 108 17.01 1.36 -15.06
N LYS A 109 15.74 1.65 -14.84
CA LYS A 109 14.77 0.67 -14.32
C LYS A 109 14.28 -0.20 -15.47
N HIS A 110 14.22 -1.50 -15.23
CA HIS A 110 13.57 -2.45 -16.10
C HIS A 110 12.08 -2.51 -15.83
N THR A 111 11.30 -2.82 -16.84
CA THR A 111 9.89 -3.17 -16.71
C THR A 111 9.73 -4.54 -16.04
N PRO A 112 8.61 -4.83 -15.36
CA PRO A 112 8.42 -6.09 -14.64
C PRO A 112 8.58 -7.37 -15.48
N ASP A 113 8.31 -7.28 -16.77
CA ASP A 113 8.51 -8.37 -17.75
C ASP A 113 9.99 -8.76 -17.96
N GLN A 114 10.90 -7.83 -17.67
CA GLN A 114 12.35 -8.04 -17.76
C GLN A 114 12.97 -8.52 -16.45
N TRP A 115 12.20 -8.60 -15.39
CA TRP A 115 12.69 -9.08 -14.11
C TRP A 115 12.83 -10.60 -14.13
N LYS A 116 13.86 -11.09 -13.47
CA LYS A 116 14.01 -12.53 -13.24
C LYS A 116 13.59 -12.84 -11.81
N VAL A 117 12.47 -13.52 -11.69
CA VAL A 117 11.91 -13.96 -10.40
C VAL A 117 12.35 -15.41 -10.17
N PHE A 118 12.91 -15.67 -9.01
CA PHE A 118 13.20 -17.00 -8.49
C PHE A 118 12.21 -17.23 -7.34
N GLU A 119 11.33 -18.20 -7.55
CA GLU A 119 10.26 -18.50 -6.59
C GLU A 119 10.82 -19.35 -5.42
N ASP A 120 10.19 -19.19 -4.25
CA ASP A 120 10.41 -20.02 -3.05
C ASP A 120 11.88 -20.15 -2.64
N THR A 121 12.64 -19.05 -2.71
CA THR A 121 14.05 -19.02 -2.33
C THR A 121 14.28 -18.83 -0.83
N HIS A 122 13.25 -18.42 -0.09
CA HIS A 122 13.28 -18.20 1.36
C HIS A 122 11.85 -18.20 1.92
N GLU A 123 11.71 -18.27 3.23
CA GLU A 123 10.41 -18.24 3.90
C GLU A 123 9.66 -16.94 3.65
N ALA A 124 8.37 -17.03 3.31
CA ALA A 124 7.50 -15.89 3.09
C ALA A 124 7.08 -15.23 4.42
N ILE A 125 7.16 -13.90 4.49
CA ILE A 125 6.61 -13.11 5.62
C ILE A 125 5.14 -12.80 5.42
N ILE A 126 4.73 -12.61 4.17
CA ILE A 126 3.38 -12.23 3.76
C ILE A 126 2.84 -13.29 2.80
N ASP A 127 1.59 -13.69 3.00
CA ASP A 127 0.90 -14.59 2.09
C ASP A 127 0.53 -13.89 0.78
N LYS A 128 0.34 -14.68 -0.27
CA LYS A 128 0.05 -14.20 -1.62
C LYS A 128 -1.26 -13.41 -1.69
N GLU A 129 -2.29 -13.87 -0.97
CA GLU A 129 -3.61 -13.23 -0.99
C GLU A 129 -3.55 -11.82 -0.40
N THR A 130 -2.95 -11.67 0.79
CA THR A 130 -2.72 -10.35 1.43
C THR A 130 -1.89 -9.42 0.54
N PHE A 131 -0.84 -9.93 -0.10
CA PHE A 131 -0.02 -9.14 -1.01
C PHE A 131 -0.83 -8.64 -2.20
N GLU A 132 -1.61 -9.51 -2.87
CA GLU A 132 -2.45 -9.13 -4.00
C GLU A 132 -3.52 -8.10 -3.63
N ILE A 133 -4.16 -8.26 -2.46
CA ILE A 133 -5.12 -7.28 -1.93
C ILE A 133 -4.45 -5.92 -1.78
N VAL A 134 -3.27 -5.86 -1.18
CA VAL A 134 -2.50 -4.63 -1.01
C VAL A 134 -2.15 -4.00 -2.35
N GLN A 135 -1.71 -4.78 -3.36
CA GLN A 135 -1.43 -4.24 -4.69
C GLN A 135 -2.68 -3.66 -5.35
N LYS A 136 -3.84 -4.32 -5.25
CA LYS A 136 -5.13 -3.81 -5.74
C LYS A 136 -5.52 -2.49 -5.06
N ILE A 137 -5.39 -2.41 -3.73
CA ILE A 137 -5.66 -1.19 -2.95
C ILE A 137 -4.74 -0.05 -3.42
N ARG A 138 -3.45 -0.32 -3.63
CA ARG A 138 -2.44 0.68 -4.00
C ARG A 138 -2.54 1.13 -5.46
N ALA A 139 -2.97 0.27 -6.37
CA ALA A 139 -3.28 0.64 -7.76
C ALA A 139 -4.41 1.69 -7.84
N GLY A 140 -5.31 1.70 -6.85
CA GLY A 140 -6.30 2.73 -6.67
C GLY A 140 -5.69 4.02 -6.12
N LYS A 141 -5.53 5.08 -6.93
CA LYS A 141 -5.11 6.40 -6.45
C LYS A 141 -6.16 6.97 -5.48
N ARG A 142 -5.92 6.80 -4.17
CA ARG A 142 -6.73 7.41 -3.12
C ARG A 142 -6.06 8.71 -2.68
N ARG A 143 -6.74 9.82 -2.80
CA ARG A 143 -6.29 11.09 -2.22
C ARG A 143 -7.19 11.39 -1.01
N PRO A 144 -6.62 11.69 0.17
CA PRO A 144 -7.42 12.19 1.29
C PRO A 144 -8.14 13.47 0.85
N THR A 145 -9.31 13.71 1.41
CA THR A 145 -10.01 14.97 1.21
C THR A 145 -9.20 16.12 1.83
N ARG A 146 -9.44 17.36 1.41
CA ARG A 146 -8.84 18.57 1.98
C ARG A 146 -8.98 18.63 3.53
N MET A 147 -9.94 17.92 4.09
CA MET A 147 -10.22 17.85 5.52
C MET A 147 -9.55 16.67 6.24
N GLY A 148 -8.63 15.96 5.58
CA GLY A 148 -7.86 14.87 6.19
C GLY A 148 -8.60 13.53 6.35
N GLU A 149 -9.92 13.50 6.20
CA GLU A 149 -10.71 12.28 6.31
C GLU A 149 -10.82 11.57 4.96
N MET A 150 -10.75 10.25 4.98
CA MET A 150 -10.94 9.41 3.81
C MET A 150 -12.33 8.78 3.84
N PRO A 151 -13.22 9.10 2.87
CA PRO A 151 -14.51 8.45 2.80
C PRO A 151 -14.37 6.93 2.60
N MET A 152 -15.22 6.16 3.27
CA MET A 152 -15.16 4.69 3.33
C MET A 152 -15.06 4.04 1.93
N PHE A 153 -15.84 4.52 0.96
CA PHE A 153 -15.89 3.95 -0.40
C PHE A 153 -15.01 4.71 -1.40
N SER A 154 -14.10 5.57 -0.93
CA SER A 154 -13.22 6.34 -1.82
C SER A 154 -12.34 5.41 -2.66
N GLY A 155 -12.41 5.55 -3.98
CA GLY A 155 -11.66 4.74 -4.93
C GLY A 155 -12.21 3.34 -5.19
N LEU A 156 -13.33 2.97 -4.57
CA LEU A 156 -14.02 1.68 -4.76
C LEU A 156 -15.20 1.77 -5.72
N LEU A 157 -15.77 2.96 -5.90
CA LEU A 157 -16.94 3.18 -6.73
C LEU A 157 -16.55 3.65 -8.13
N TYR A 158 -17.21 3.10 -9.14
CA TYR A 158 -16.99 3.42 -10.55
C TYR A 158 -18.30 3.79 -11.23
N CYS A 159 -18.24 4.69 -12.21
CA CYS A 159 -19.37 5.01 -13.06
C CYS A 159 -19.67 3.84 -13.99
N ALA A 160 -20.91 3.37 -14.04
CA ALA A 160 -21.31 2.25 -14.89
C ALA A 160 -21.17 2.57 -16.39
N ASP A 161 -21.35 3.83 -16.79
CA ASP A 161 -21.36 4.23 -18.20
C ASP A 161 -19.94 4.44 -18.74
N CYS A 162 -19.07 5.12 -17.99
CA CYS A 162 -17.74 5.48 -18.51
C CYS A 162 -16.56 4.80 -17.79
N GLY A 163 -16.80 3.94 -16.80
CA GLY A 163 -15.77 3.25 -16.03
C GLY A 163 -14.87 4.15 -15.17
N SER A 164 -15.10 5.47 -15.15
CA SER A 164 -14.32 6.40 -14.34
C SER A 164 -14.66 6.26 -12.86
N LYS A 165 -13.67 6.45 -11.99
CA LYS A 165 -13.89 6.45 -10.55
C LYS A 165 -14.83 7.57 -10.14
N LEU A 166 -15.72 7.28 -9.21
CA LEU A 166 -16.53 8.30 -8.56
C LEU A 166 -15.67 9.03 -7.52
N THR A 167 -15.81 10.34 -7.49
CA THR A 167 -15.12 11.22 -6.54
C THR A 167 -16.09 11.69 -5.46
N PHE A 168 -15.66 11.63 -4.20
CA PHE A 168 -16.46 12.09 -3.07
C PHE A 168 -16.54 13.62 -3.05
N HIS A 169 -17.75 14.12 -2.85
CA HIS A 169 -18.04 15.54 -2.74
C HIS A 169 -18.76 15.85 -1.44
N ARG A 170 -18.20 16.80 -0.68
CA ARG A 170 -18.81 17.38 0.53
C ARG A 170 -18.38 18.84 0.66
N LYS A 171 -19.18 19.63 1.34
CA LYS A 171 -18.85 20.98 1.79
C LYS A 171 -18.77 20.98 3.31
N ALA A 172 -17.94 21.86 3.89
CA ALA A 172 -17.71 21.92 5.34
C ALA A 172 -19.00 22.12 6.15
N ASP A 173 -19.93 22.96 5.63
CA ASP A 173 -21.16 23.34 6.29
C ASP A 173 -22.37 22.52 5.83
N GLU A 174 -22.15 21.42 5.11
CA GLU A 174 -23.21 20.61 4.54
C GLU A 174 -23.47 19.37 5.43
N PRO A 175 -24.75 19.07 5.77
CA PRO A 175 -25.07 17.89 6.55
C PRO A 175 -24.63 16.61 5.81
N ALA A 176 -24.18 15.60 6.59
CA ALA A 176 -23.63 14.35 6.08
C ALA A 176 -24.53 13.61 5.07
N GLU A 177 -25.85 13.78 5.22
CA GLU A 177 -26.87 13.21 4.32
C GLU A 177 -26.78 13.70 2.88
N LYS A 178 -26.21 14.89 2.67
CA LYS A 178 -26.01 15.49 1.34
C LYS A 178 -24.69 15.12 0.69
N HIS A 179 -23.79 14.52 1.45
CA HIS A 179 -22.52 14.03 0.92
C HIS A 179 -22.79 12.98 -0.17
N HIS A 180 -22.05 13.05 -1.26
CA HIS A 180 -22.29 12.18 -2.42
C HIS A 180 -21.01 11.87 -3.20
N TYR A 181 -21.06 10.78 -3.94
CA TYR A 181 -20.08 10.44 -4.96
C TYR A 181 -20.57 10.89 -6.32
N ILE A 182 -19.71 11.48 -7.13
CA ILE A 182 -20.01 11.98 -8.46
C ILE A 182 -18.98 11.45 -9.47
N CYS A 183 -19.42 11.21 -10.71
CA CYS A 183 -18.56 10.75 -11.79
C CYS A 183 -17.36 11.68 -12.01
N GLY A 184 -16.14 11.12 -12.00
CA GLY A 184 -14.90 11.87 -12.16
C GLY A 184 -14.79 12.54 -13.53
N ASN A 185 -15.21 11.87 -14.60
CA ASN A 185 -15.21 12.43 -15.95
C ASN A 185 -16.18 13.60 -16.09
N TYR A 186 -17.39 13.48 -15.57
CA TYR A 186 -18.34 14.57 -15.55
C TYR A 186 -17.79 15.77 -14.77
N ARG A 187 -17.27 15.53 -13.55
CA ARG A 187 -16.71 16.59 -12.71
C ARG A 187 -15.51 17.30 -13.34
N SER A 188 -14.69 16.58 -14.10
CA SER A 188 -13.51 17.13 -14.79
C SER A 188 -13.87 17.85 -16.09
N ASN A 189 -15.16 17.95 -16.43
CA ASN A 189 -15.68 18.59 -17.65
C ASN A 189 -15.02 18.05 -18.94
N THR A 190 -14.75 16.72 -18.98
CA THR A 190 -14.09 16.08 -20.11
C THR A 190 -15.05 15.77 -21.27
N SER A 191 -16.32 16.11 -21.15
CA SER A 191 -17.42 15.80 -22.11
C SER A 191 -17.64 14.30 -22.36
N ASN A 192 -16.99 13.43 -21.59
CA ASN A 192 -17.01 11.98 -21.82
C ASN A 192 -18.09 11.26 -21.02
N CYS A 193 -18.88 11.97 -20.22
CA CYS A 193 -19.96 11.38 -19.43
C CYS A 193 -20.98 12.43 -19.01
N THR A 194 -22.21 11.98 -18.74
CA THR A 194 -23.27 12.78 -18.16
C THR A 194 -23.22 12.81 -16.63
N MET A 195 -24.10 13.55 -15.98
CA MET A 195 -24.10 13.68 -14.52
C MET A 195 -24.60 12.39 -13.87
N HIS A 196 -23.68 11.65 -13.26
CA HIS A 196 -24.00 10.48 -12.42
C HIS A 196 -23.51 10.73 -11.01
N TYR A 197 -24.40 10.63 -10.04
CA TYR A 197 -24.05 10.75 -8.63
C TYR A 197 -24.89 9.81 -7.76
N ILE A 198 -24.35 9.45 -6.61
CA ILE A 198 -25.04 8.65 -5.60
C ILE A 198 -24.72 9.20 -4.21
N ARG A 199 -25.74 9.33 -3.35
CA ARG A 199 -25.53 9.80 -1.97
C ARG A 199 -24.76 8.76 -1.15
N ASN A 200 -23.88 9.23 -0.27
CA ASN A 200 -23.07 8.37 0.59
C ASN A 200 -23.95 7.44 1.44
N VAL A 201 -24.98 7.97 2.07
CA VAL A 201 -25.94 7.20 2.90
C VAL A 201 -26.66 6.09 2.13
N VAL A 202 -26.87 6.25 0.83
CA VAL A 202 -27.47 5.22 -0.02
C VAL A 202 -26.48 4.10 -0.28
N VAL A 203 -25.21 4.42 -0.57
CA VAL A 203 -24.15 3.43 -0.77
C VAL A 203 -23.95 2.63 0.51
N GLU A 204 -23.86 3.29 1.67
CA GLU A 204 -23.72 2.63 2.97
C GLU A 204 -24.85 1.63 3.22
N ARG A 205 -26.10 2.02 2.96
CA ARG A 205 -27.28 1.16 3.12
C ARG A 205 -27.19 -0.07 2.21
N ILE A 206 -26.94 0.15 0.91
CA ILE A 206 -26.85 -0.96 -0.08
C ILE A 206 -25.77 -1.96 0.34
N VAL A 207 -24.57 -1.48 0.72
CA VAL A 207 -23.48 -2.35 1.15
C VAL A 207 -23.85 -3.11 2.43
N LEU A 208 -24.44 -2.41 3.41
CA LEU A 208 -24.84 -3.04 4.68
C LEU A 208 -25.91 -4.12 4.48
N GLU A 209 -26.91 -3.88 3.63
CA GLU A 209 -27.96 -4.85 3.31
C GLU A 209 -27.36 -6.09 2.65
N ASN A 210 -26.52 -5.91 1.63
CA ASN A 210 -25.83 -7.03 0.98
C ASN A 210 -24.93 -7.82 1.95
N LEU A 211 -24.20 -7.16 2.83
CA LEU A 211 -23.38 -7.85 3.84
C LEU A 211 -24.25 -8.66 4.80
N LYS A 212 -25.40 -8.14 5.23
CA LYS A 212 -26.34 -8.87 6.08
C LYS A 212 -26.90 -10.13 5.39
N GLU A 213 -27.19 -10.05 4.09
CA GLU A 213 -27.64 -11.20 3.30
C GLU A 213 -26.55 -12.27 3.19
N VAL A 214 -25.32 -11.87 2.88
CA VAL A 214 -24.17 -12.79 2.83
C VAL A 214 -23.95 -13.48 4.17
N ILE A 215 -23.97 -12.72 5.28
CA ILE A 215 -23.81 -13.28 6.63
C ILE A 215 -24.91 -14.29 6.93
N ARG A 216 -26.18 -13.99 6.61
CA ARG A 216 -27.28 -14.94 6.80
C ARG A 216 -27.08 -16.23 6.00
N TYR A 217 -26.59 -16.11 4.76
CA TYR A 217 -26.34 -17.26 3.90
C TYR A 217 -25.21 -18.15 4.42
N VAL A 218 -24.15 -17.56 4.98
CA VAL A 218 -23.00 -18.32 5.52
C VAL A 218 -23.26 -18.89 6.90
N SER A 219 -24.22 -18.32 7.68
CA SER A 219 -24.55 -18.75 9.05
C SER A 219 -25.63 -19.80 9.11
N ASN A 220 -26.24 -20.18 7.98
CA ASN A 220 -27.18 -21.30 7.81
C ASN A 220 -26.47 -22.47 7.12
#